data_ebf8aad8f218368e8f89ee6a9b120ce4
#
_entry.id   ebf8aad8f218368e8f89ee6a9b120ce4
#
_cell.length_a   1.000
_cell.length_b   1.000
_cell.length_c   1.000
_cell.angle_alpha   90.00
_cell.angle_beta   90.00
_cell.angle_gamma   90.00
#
_symmetry.space_group_name_H-M   'P 1'
#
loop_
_entity.id
_entity.type
_entity.pdbx_description
1 polymer ?
#
loop_
_entity_poly.entity_id
_entity_poly.type
_entity_poly.pdbx_seq_one_letter_code
_entity_poly.pdbx_strand_id
1 'polypeptide(L)'
;RLHQPQQASHRDSHAMKPGARPRLVWVALLVLGLALTLVSLLLGRGGQWLSLAGAASLEPAVFQTILLEIRLPRTLLALLVGASLGMAGAALQGLLRNPLADPGVIGVSAGAAFGAVLVFYFGLSQSFSLALPLAGMAGAGAALSLLFLLAGRGASTLGLVLAGVAVSAFAAALTSLAL
;
A
#
# COMPACT_ATOMS: atom_id res chain seq x y z
N ARG A 1 3.99 -49.48 -48.20
CA ARG A 1 2.79 -48.82 -47.56
C ARG A 1 2.84 -49.20 -46.10
N LEU A 2 3.44 -48.28 -45.31
CA LEU A 2 3.47 -48.39 -43.85
C LEU A 2 2.34 -47.50 -43.29
N HIS A 3 1.37 -48.13 -42.67
CA HIS A 3 0.29 -47.52 -41.93
C HIS A 3 0.85 -46.87 -40.67
N GLN A 4 0.83 -45.54 -40.60
CA GLN A 4 1.03 -44.82 -39.33
C GLN A 4 -0.31 -44.80 -38.57
N PRO A 5 -0.37 -45.27 -37.32
CA PRO A 5 -1.53 -45.05 -36.47
C PRO A 5 -1.58 -43.58 -36.05
N GLN A 6 -2.69 -42.93 -36.36
CA GLN A 6 -3.04 -41.60 -35.85
C GLN A 6 -3.04 -41.66 -34.31
N GLN A 7 -2.05 -41.01 -33.69
CA GLN A 7 -2.13 -40.65 -32.29
C GLN A 7 -3.18 -39.53 -32.16
N ALA A 8 -4.40 -39.96 -31.86
CA ALA A 8 -5.43 -39.06 -31.36
C ALA A 8 -4.92 -38.43 -30.03
N SER A 9 -4.37 -37.24 -30.16
CA SER A 9 -4.03 -36.39 -29.03
C SER A 9 -5.31 -36.07 -28.24
N HIS A 10 -5.53 -36.80 -27.19
CA HIS A 10 -6.44 -36.43 -26.12
C HIS A 10 -5.88 -35.13 -25.49
N ARG A 11 -6.12 -34.02 -26.15
CA ARG A 11 -6.05 -32.71 -25.50
C ARG A 11 -7.29 -32.59 -24.62
N ASP A 12 -7.21 -33.21 -23.45
CA ASP A 12 -8.06 -32.83 -22.35
C ASP A 12 -7.80 -31.34 -22.08
N SER A 13 -8.58 -30.53 -22.78
CA SER A 13 -8.74 -29.14 -22.44
C SER A 13 -9.39 -29.10 -21.05
N HIS A 14 -8.54 -29.08 -20.00
CA HIS A 14 -8.93 -28.53 -18.72
C HIS A 14 -9.31 -27.07 -18.96
N ALA A 15 -10.48 -26.88 -19.57
CA ALA A 15 -11.16 -25.61 -19.52
C ALA A 15 -11.38 -25.32 -18.03
N MET A 16 -10.48 -24.57 -17.44
CA MET A 16 -10.64 -24.00 -16.12
C MET A 16 -12.00 -23.31 -16.14
N LYS A 17 -12.98 -23.90 -15.47
CA LYS A 17 -14.28 -23.27 -15.25
C LYS A 17 -13.99 -21.86 -14.73
N PRO A 18 -14.55 -20.79 -15.33
CA PRO A 18 -14.39 -19.46 -14.79
C PRO A 18 -14.96 -19.48 -13.36
N GLY A 19 -14.03 -19.54 -12.40
CA GLY A 19 -14.37 -19.53 -10.98
C GLY A 19 -15.12 -18.26 -10.63
N ALA A 20 -15.95 -18.38 -9.62
CA ALA A 20 -16.71 -17.37 -8.89
C ALA A 20 -16.96 -16.08 -9.66
N ARG A 21 -18.22 -15.85 -10.00
CA ARG A 21 -18.71 -14.67 -10.73
C ARG A 21 -17.96 -13.42 -10.26
N PRO A 22 -17.23 -12.69 -11.11
CA PRO A 22 -16.40 -11.56 -10.69
C PRO A 22 -17.17 -10.53 -9.85
N ARG A 23 -18.47 -10.40 -10.09
CA ARG A 23 -19.37 -9.55 -9.29
C ARG A 23 -19.43 -9.98 -7.83
N LEU A 24 -19.43 -11.28 -7.52
CA LEU A 24 -19.49 -11.78 -6.14
C LEU A 24 -18.21 -11.42 -5.37
N VAL A 25 -17.05 -11.52 -6.02
CA VAL A 25 -15.76 -11.13 -5.43
C VAL A 25 -15.74 -9.63 -5.12
N TRP A 26 -16.18 -8.80 -6.06
CA TRP A 26 -16.25 -7.35 -5.83
C TRP A 26 -17.21 -6.98 -4.70
N VAL A 27 -18.38 -7.62 -4.63
CA VAL A 27 -19.34 -7.41 -3.55
C VAL A 27 -18.75 -7.86 -2.22
N ALA A 28 -18.09 -9.02 -2.17
CA ALA A 28 -17.44 -9.50 -0.96
C ALA A 28 -16.34 -8.56 -0.46
N LEU A 29 -15.51 -8.03 -1.37
CA LEU A 29 -14.47 -7.04 -1.04
C LEU A 29 -15.06 -5.73 -0.52
N LEU A 30 -16.13 -5.24 -1.14
CA LEU A 30 -16.82 -4.03 -0.67
C LEU A 30 -17.44 -4.22 0.72
N VAL A 31 -18.12 -5.35 0.95
CA VAL A 31 -18.71 -5.69 2.25
C VAL A 31 -17.63 -5.83 3.31
N LEU A 32 -16.53 -6.50 2.99
CA LEU A 32 -15.38 -6.64 3.89
C LEU A 32 -14.75 -5.27 4.21
N GLY A 33 -14.53 -4.43 3.20
CA GLY A 33 -14.01 -3.07 3.39
C GLY A 33 -14.91 -2.22 4.28
N LEU A 34 -16.23 -2.27 4.05
CA LEU A 34 -17.21 -1.56 4.89
C LEU A 34 -17.21 -2.10 6.32
N ALA A 35 -17.19 -3.42 6.49
CA ALA A 35 -17.14 -4.04 7.81
C ALA A 35 -15.87 -3.66 8.58
N LEU A 36 -14.71 -3.69 7.93
CA LEU A 36 -13.43 -3.27 8.54
C LEU A 36 -13.43 -1.78 8.89
N THR A 37 -14.03 -0.94 8.06
CA THR A 37 -14.20 0.50 8.34
C THR A 37 -15.04 0.72 9.59
N LEU A 38 -16.18 0.04 9.71
CA LEU A 38 -17.06 0.09 10.88
C LEU A 38 -16.32 -0.41 12.13
N VAL A 39 -15.63 -1.55 12.02
CA VAL A 39 -14.82 -2.09 13.11
C VAL A 39 -13.73 -1.10 13.53
N SER A 40 -13.05 -0.44 12.60
CA SER A 40 -12.03 0.58 12.89
C SER A 40 -12.60 1.79 13.65
N LEU A 41 -13.83 2.20 13.34
CA LEU A 41 -14.52 3.28 14.07
C LEU A 41 -14.94 2.85 15.48
N LEU A 42 -15.29 1.57 15.67
CA LEU A 42 -15.78 1.04 16.95
C LEU A 42 -14.63 0.60 17.88
N LEU A 43 -13.52 0.10 17.34
CA LEU A 43 -12.37 -0.37 18.13
C LEU A 43 -11.46 0.79 18.53
N GLY A 44 -11.25 0.95 19.85
CA GLY A 44 -10.26 1.86 20.43
C GLY A 44 -8.88 1.22 20.54
N ARG A 45 -7.84 2.05 20.69
CA ARG A 45 -6.46 1.62 20.96
C ARG A 45 -6.40 0.98 22.35
N GLY A 46 -5.91 -0.29 22.45
CA GLY A 46 -5.82 -1.01 23.72
C GLY A 46 -6.88 -2.10 23.91
N GLY A 47 -7.62 -2.47 22.85
CA GLY A 47 -8.60 -3.56 22.95
C GLY A 47 -9.85 -3.22 23.77
N GLN A 48 -9.94 -1.99 24.26
CA GLN A 48 -11.18 -1.50 24.88
C GLN A 48 -12.18 -1.22 23.75
N TRP A 49 -13.12 -2.13 23.65
CA TRP A 49 -14.31 -1.91 22.83
C TRP A 49 -14.95 -0.62 23.32
N LEU A 50 -15.22 0.30 22.41
CA LEU A 50 -16.28 1.25 22.67
C LEU A 50 -17.55 0.43 22.67
N SER A 51 -17.75 -0.34 23.76
CA SER A 51 -19.01 -1.04 23.95
C SER A 51 -20.08 0.04 23.91
N LEU A 52 -21.22 -0.26 23.29
CA LEU A 52 -22.39 0.62 23.38
C LEU A 52 -22.67 1.03 24.84
N ALA A 53 -22.34 0.16 25.80
CA ALA A 53 -22.39 0.44 27.23
C ALA A 53 -21.32 1.44 27.72
N GLY A 54 -20.07 1.39 27.19
CA GLY A 54 -19.03 2.36 27.52
C GLY A 54 -19.24 3.71 26.82
N ALA A 55 -19.84 3.73 25.64
CA ALA A 55 -20.24 4.96 24.97
C ALA A 55 -21.39 5.67 25.70
N ALA A 56 -22.30 4.92 26.29
CA ALA A 56 -23.43 5.45 27.08
C ALA A 56 -22.98 6.04 28.42
N SER A 57 -21.79 5.70 28.91
CA SER A 57 -21.21 6.26 30.15
C SER A 57 -20.33 7.49 29.90
N LEU A 58 -19.99 7.82 28.64
CA LEU A 58 -19.25 9.02 28.29
C LEU A 58 -20.18 10.20 28.09
N GLU A 59 -19.73 11.37 28.52
CA GLU A 59 -20.40 12.62 28.19
C GLU A 59 -20.50 12.77 26.65
N PRO A 60 -21.66 13.14 26.09
CA PRO A 60 -21.87 13.23 24.65
C PRO A 60 -20.82 14.05 23.90
N ALA A 61 -20.31 15.12 24.52
CA ALA A 61 -19.26 15.98 23.97
C ALA A 61 -17.92 15.21 23.81
N VAL A 62 -17.55 14.42 24.81
CA VAL A 62 -16.31 13.61 24.78
C VAL A 62 -16.42 12.52 23.72
N PHE A 63 -17.55 11.88 23.60
CA PHE A 63 -17.80 10.87 22.57
C PHE A 63 -17.65 11.46 21.16
N GLN A 64 -18.28 12.62 20.91
CA GLN A 64 -18.18 13.30 19.61
C GLN A 64 -16.75 13.69 19.27
N THR A 65 -16.01 14.24 20.23
CA THR A 65 -14.59 14.62 20.02
C THR A 65 -13.73 13.39 19.65
N ILE A 66 -13.86 12.29 20.39
CA ILE A 66 -13.13 11.05 20.08
C ILE A 66 -13.48 10.53 18.68
N LEU A 67 -14.75 10.54 18.32
CA LEU A 67 -15.21 9.99 17.04
C LEU A 67 -14.78 10.89 15.87
N LEU A 68 -15.02 12.20 15.95
CA LEU A 68 -14.82 13.13 14.84
C LEU A 68 -13.37 13.61 14.70
N GLU A 69 -12.67 13.82 15.81
CA GLU A 69 -11.32 14.40 15.77
C GLU A 69 -10.21 13.35 15.80
N ILE A 70 -10.47 12.14 16.28
CA ILE A 70 -9.44 11.09 16.38
C ILE A 70 -9.72 9.92 15.45
N ARG A 71 -10.91 9.31 15.56
CA ARG A 71 -11.18 8.04 14.86
C ARG A 71 -11.51 8.21 13.39
N LEU A 72 -12.36 9.15 13.07
CA LEU A 72 -12.81 9.39 11.70
C LEU A 72 -11.65 9.83 10.79
N PRO A 73 -10.80 10.83 11.15
CA PRO A 73 -9.66 11.18 10.31
C PRO A 73 -8.68 10.03 10.11
N ARG A 74 -8.41 9.25 11.17
CA ARG A 74 -7.52 8.09 11.08
C ARG A 74 -8.08 7.01 10.14
N THR A 75 -9.37 6.73 10.22
CA THR A 75 -10.02 5.72 9.37
C THR A 75 -10.05 6.18 7.92
N LEU A 76 -10.36 7.45 7.67
CA LEU A 76 -10.32 8.03 6.32
C LEU A 76 -8.91 7.99 5.73
N LEU A 77 -7.88 8.35 6.50
CA LEU A 77 -6.49 8.25 6.07
C LEU A 77 -6.10 6.82 5.73
N ALA A 78 -6.50 5.84 6.55
CA ALA A 78 -6.23 4.43 6.28
C ALA A 78 -6.87 3.96 4.96
N LEU A 79 -8.10 4.38 4.67
CA LEU A 79 -8.78 4.09 3.40
C LEU A 79 -8.08 4.75 2.21
N LEU A 80 -7.71 6.02 2.33
CA LEU A 80 -7.01 6.76 1.26
C LEU A 80 -5.64 6.15 0.97
N VAL A 81 -4.87 5.83 2.01
CA VAL A 81 -3.55 5.17 1.86
C VAL A 81 -3.72 3.79 1.23
N GLY A 82 -4.68 2.99 1.70
CA GLY A 82 -4.94 1.66 1.13
C GLY A 82 -5.37 1.72 -0.34
N ALA A 83 -6.25 2.66 -0.70
CA ALA A 83 -6.67 2.89 -2.08
C ALA A 83 -5.51 3.34 -2.96
N SER A 84 -4.68 4.27 -2.48
CA SER A 84 -3.50 4.77 -3.22
C SER A 84 -2.49 3.66 -3.47
N LEU A 85 -2.19 2.84 -2.45
CA LEU A 85 -1.28 1.70 -2.59
C LEU A 85 -1.85 0.62 -3.52
N GLY A 86 -3.16 0.36 -3.44
CA GLY A 86 -3.83 -0.58 -4.34
C GLY A 86 -3.76 -0.13 -5.80
N MET A 87 -4.03 1.14 -6.08
CA MET A 87 -3.90 1.72 -7.43
C MET A 87 -2.45 1.70 -7.92
N ALA A 88 -1.49 2.07 -7.08
CA ALA A 88 -0.08 2.03 -7.42
C ALA A 88 0.38 0.60 -7.72
N GLY A 89 -0.05 -0.38 -6.91
CA GLY A 89 0.21 -1.79 -7.14
C GLY A 89 -0.34 -2.28 -8.47
N ALA A 90 -1.60 -2.00 -8.76
CA ALA A 90 -2.24 -2.38 -10.02
C ALA A 90 -1.54 -1.75 -11.24
N ALA A 91 -1.19 -0.47 -11.16
CA ALA A 91 -0.46 0.23 -12.22
C ALA A 91 0.92 -0.41 -12.46
N LEU A 92 1.63 -0.74 -11.38
CA LEU A 92 2.95 -1.35 -11.45
C LEU A 92 2.92 -2.75 -12.03
N GLN A 93 1.96 -3.57 -11.61
CA GLN A 93 1.74 -4.91 -12.16
C GLN A 93 1.47 -4.87 -13.67
N GLY A 94 0.67 -3.87 -14.12
CA GLY A 94 0.42 -3.62 -15.54
C GLY A 94 1.67 -3.17 -16.29
N LEU A 95 2.45 -2.25 -15.72
CA LEU A 95 3.68 -1.72 -16.33
C LEU A 95 4.75 -2.80 -16.48
N LEU A 96 4.99 -3.57 -15.42
CA LEU A 96 6.01 -4.61 -15.39
C LEU A 96 5.53 -5.95 -15.99
N ARG A 97 4.24 -6.04 -16.34
CA ARG A 97 3.58 -7.28 -16.78
C ARG A 97 3.87 -8.46 -15.86
N ASN A 98 3.96 -8.18 -14.57
CA ASN A 98 4.27 -9.16 -13.52
C ASN A 98 3.28 -9.01 -12.36
N PRO A 99 2.45 -10.03 -12.09
CA PRO A 99 1.47 -9.97 -11.00
C PRO A 99 2.10 -9.94 -9.60
N LEU A 100 3.40 -10.22 -9.48
CA LEU A 100 4.15 -10.16 -8.22
C LEU A 100 4.81 -8.79 -7.99
N ALA A 101 4.59 -7.82 -8.88
CA ALA A 101 5.15 -6.49 -8.70
C ALA A 101 4.50 -5.77 -7.50
N ASP A 102 5.34 -5.26 -6.61
CA ASP A 102 4.95 -4.55 -5.40
C ASP A 102 5.51 -3.12 -5.43
N PRO A 103 4.69 -2.08 -5.17
CA PRO A 103 5.15 -0.70 -5.12
C PRO A 103 6.20 -0.45 -4.04
N GLY A 104 6.22 -1.25 -2.97
CA GLY A 104 7.23 -1.15 -1.91
C GLY A 104 8.66 -1.47 -2.38
N VAL A 105 8.80 -2.32 -3.41
CA VAL A 105 10.11 -2.73 -3.93
C VAL A 105 10.82 -1.60 -4.71
N ILE A 106 10.08 -0.62 -5.22
CA ILE A 106 10.63 0.48 -6.05
C ILE A 106 11.43 1.52 -5.24
N GLY A 107 11.38 1.46 -3.91
CA GLY A 107 12.15 2.35 -3.06
C GLY A 107 11.49 3.69 -2.73
N VAL A 108 10.36 4.02 -3.35
CA VAL A 108 9.63 5.28 -3.12
C VAL A 108 9.17 5.40 -1.67
N SER A 109 8.63 4.32 -1.10
CA SER A 109 8.20 4.29 0.31
C SER A 109 9.37 4.42 1.28
N ALA A 110 10.51 3.78 1.00
CA ALA A 110 11.73 3.90 1.82
C ALA A 110 12.30 5.32 1.76
N GLY A 111 12.29 5.96 0.57
CA GLY A 111 12.68 7.36 0.40
C GLY A 111 11.76 8.31 1.16
N ALA A 112 10.45 8.08 1.12
CA ALA A 112 9.47 8.85 1.89
C ALA A 112 9.73 8.74 3.41
N ALA A 113 9.98 7.53 3.91
CA ALA A 113 10.31 7.29 5.31
C ALA A 113 11.60 8.04 5.72
N PHE A 114 12.65 7.97 4.90
CA PHE A 114 13.90 8.70 5.14
C PHE A 114 13.67 10.21 5.21
N GLY A 115 12.93 10.78 4.26
CA GLY A 115 12.60 12.22 4.29
C GLY A 115 11.84 12.63 5.54
N ALA A 116 10.86 11.84 5.97
CA ALA A 116 10.11 12.10 7.20
C ALA A 116 10.99 11.99 8.46
N VAL A 117 11.88 10.99 8.52
CA VAL A 117 12.83 10.79 9.64
C VAL A 117 13.78 11.96 9.77
N LEU A 118 14.33 12.50 8.67
CA LEU A 118 15.19 13.67 8.69
C LEU A 118 14.51 14.88 9.32
N VAL A 119 13.30 15.20 8.88
CA VAL A 119 12.54 16.35 9.43
C VAL A 119 12.20 16.13 10.90
N PHE A 120 11.88 14.91 11.29
CA PHE A 120 11.62 14.57 12.68
C PHE A 120 12.88 14.69 13.54
N TYR A 121 14.01 14.14 13.10
CA TYR A 121 15.29 14.16 13.82
C TYR A 121 15.83 15.59 14.03
N PHE A 122 15.75 16.44 13.02
CA PHE A 122 16.19 17.84 13.12
C PHE A 122 15.16 18.76 13.80
N GLY A 123 14.05 18.23 14.32
CA GLY A 123 13.03 19.01 15.03
C GLY A 123 12.20 19.95 14.15
N LEU A 124 12.37 19.89 12.84
CA LEU A 124 11.65 20.74 11.88
C LEU A 124 10.14 20.43 11.84
N SER A 125 9.74 19.26 12.33
CA SER A 125 8.33 18.88 12.47
C SER A 125 7.53 19.79 13.41
N GLN A 126 8.21 20.51 14.31
CA GLN A 126 7.58 21.47 15.22
C GLN A 126 7.40 22.84 14.58
N SER A 127 8.10 23.14 13.49
CA SER A 127 8.08 24.45 12.83
C SER A 127 6.77 24.70 12.08
N PHE A 128 6.17 23.67 11.48
CA PHE A 128 4.85 23.75 10.85
C PHE A 128 4.25 22.36 10.62
N SER A 129 2.91 22.29 10.64
CA SER A 129 2.15 21.02 10.64
C SER A 129 2.34 20.16 9.39
N LEU A 130 2.71 20.75 8.25
CA LEU A 130 2.92 20.02 6.99
C LEU A 130 4.37 19.61 6.75
N ALA A 131 5.30 19.88 7.70
CA ALA A 131 6.71 19.53 7.53
C ALA A 131 6.94 18.04 7.24
N LEU A 132 6.32 17.16 8.02
CA LEU A 132 6.43 15.70 7.83
C LEU A 132 5.87 15.22 6.51
N PRO A 133 4.62 15.58 6.11
CA PRO A 133 4.09 15.19 4.80
C PRO A 133 4.94 15.67 3.62
N LEU A 134 5.37 16.94 3.64
CA LEU A 134 6.17 17.51 2.57
C LEU A 134 7.56 16.86 2.47
N ALA A 135 8.19 16.58 3.61
CA ALA A 135 9.47 15.87 3.64
C ALA A 135 9.34 14.43 3.13
N GLY A 136 8.26 13.72 3.49
CA GLY A 136 7.96 12.42 2.94
C GLY A 136 7.76 12.45 1.41
N MET A 137 7.02 13.44 0.90
CA MET A 137 6.84 13.62 -0.55
C MET A 137 8.16 13.97 -1.25
N ALA A 138 8.98 14.84 -0.67
CA ALA A 138 10.30 15.18 -1.21
C ALA A 138 11.23 13.97 -1.23
N GLY A 139 11.26 13.17 -0.15
CA GLY A 139 12.01 11.93 -0.07
C GLY A 139 11.55 10.87 -1.09
N ALA A 140 10.23 10.73 -1.29
CA ALA A 140 9.65 9.89 -2.32
C ALA A 140 10.07 10.34 -3.73
N GLY A 141 10.01 11.65 -4.00
CA GLY A 141 10.45 12.24 -5.28
C GLY A 141 11.94 12.06 -5.54
N ALA A 142 12.77 12.23 -4.51
CA ALA A 142 14.21 11.99 -4.59
C ALA A 142 14.53 10.52 -4.89
N ALA A 143 13.88 9.59 -4.20
CA ALA A 143 14.04 8.15 -4.45
C ALA A 143 13.61 7.75 -5.87
N LEU A 144 12.49 8.30 -6.35
CA LEU A 144 12.01 8.07 -7.72
C LEU A 144 12.98 8.64 -8.76
N SER A 145 13.51 9.84 -8.52
CA SER A 145 14.51 10.46 -9.39
C SER A 145 15.78 9.62 -9.45
N LEU A 146 16.27 9.16 -8.30
CA LEU A 146 17.43 8.29 -8.20
C LEU A 146 17.21 6.96 -8.92
N LEU A 147 16.03 6.37 -8.78
CA LEU A 147 15.65 5.15 -9.50
C LEU A 147 15.78 5.34 -11.01
N PHE A 148 15.21 6.41 -11.57
CA PHE A 148 15.31 6.66 -13.01
C PHE A 148 16.73 6.99 -13.48
N LEU A 149 17.55 7.66 -12.65
CA LEU A 149 18.95 7.91 -12.94
C LEU A 149 19.75 6.60 -13.01
N LEU A 150 19.52 5.68 -12.05
CA LEU A 150 20.19 4.38 -12.01
C LEU A 150 19.73 3.44 -13.13
N ALA A 151 18.43 3.41 -13.39
CA ALA A 151 17.86 2.56 -14.41
C ALA A 151 18.24 3.02 -15.84
N GLY A 152 18.41 4.32 -16.06
CA GLY A 152 18.78 4.89 -17.35
C GLY A 152 17.64 4.90 -18.38
N ARG A 153 17.94 5.50 -19.57
CA ARG A 153 16.99 5.54 -20.68
C ARG A 153 16.90 4.17 -21.37
N GLY A 154 15.70 3.60 -21.46
CA GLY A 154 15.48 2.29 -22.07
C GLY A 154 15.71 1.11 -21.12
N ALA A 155 15.62 1.35 -19.81
CA ALA A 155 15.73 0.31 -18.80
C ALA A 155 14.78 -0.86 -19.06
N SER A 156 15.31 -2.07 -18.96
CA SER A 156 14.47 -3.28 -18.94
C SER A 156 13.67 -3.37 -17.62
N THR A 157 12.60 -4.14 -17.63
CA THR A 157 11.82 -4.44 -16.41
C THR A 157 12.71 -4.92 -15.26
N LEU A 158 13.70 -5.78 -15.56
CA LEU A 158 14.65 -6.28 -14.58
C LEU A 158 15.55 -5.14 -14.04
N GLY A 159 16.04 -4.26 -14.92
CA GLY A 159 16.83 -3.09 -14.52
C GLY A 159 16.09 -2.15 -13.59
N LEU A 160 14.80 -1.89 -13.85
CA LEU A 160 13.94 -1.09 -12.96
C LEU A 160 13.78 -1.74 -11.58
N VAL A 161 13.53 -3.05 -11.53
CA VAL A 161 13.39 -3.77 -10.26
C VAL A 161 14.69 -3.77 -9.46
N LEU A 162 15.81 -4.05 -10.10
CA LEU A 162 17.14 -4.03 -9.44
C LEU A 162 17.49 -2.64 -8.92
N ALA A 163 17.26 -1.59 -9.73
CA ALA A 163 17.47 -0.21 -9.30
C ALA A 163 16.54 0.15 -8.11
N GLY A 164 15.28 -0.30 -8.14
CA GLY A 164 14.34 -0.10 -7.04
C GLY A 164 14.79 -0.75 -5.74
N VAL A 165 15.24 -2.00 -5.78
CA VAL A 165 15.81 -2.70 -4.62
C VAL A 165 17.04 -1.99 -4.07
N ALA A 166 17.93 -1.52 -4.94
CA ALA A 166 19.12 -0.76 -4.53
C ALA A 166 18.73 0.56 -3.85
N VAL A 167 17.79 1.32 -4.41
CA VAL A 167 17.27 2.57 -3.81
C VAL A 167 16.57 2.29 -2.47
N SER A 168 15.78 1.21 -2.36
CA SER A 168 15.14 0.80 -1.11
C SER A 168 16.16 0.50 -0.02
N ALA A 169 17.18 -0.32 -0.35
CA ALA A 169 18.23 -0.69 0.59
C ALA A 169 19.05 0.53 1.04
N PHE A 170 19.39 1.42 0.10
CA PHE A 170 20.13 2.66 0.39
C PHE A 170 19.31 3.59 1.30
N ALA A 171 18.04 3.84 0.99
CA ALA A 171 17.18 4.69 1.81
C ALA A 171 16.95 4.08 3.21
N ALA A 172 16.80 2.76 3.32
CA ALA A 172 16.67 2.08 4.60
C ALA A 172 17.95 2.19 5.44
N ALA A 173 19.15 2.04 4.82
CA ALA A 173 20.42 2.21 5.49
C ALA A 173 20.60 3.65 6.01
N LEU A 174 20.26 4.66 5.20
CA LEU A 174 20.27 6.07 5.63
C LEU A 174 19.30 6.35 6.77
N THR A 175 18.11 5.74 6.74
CA THR A 175 17.11 5.85 7.81
C THR A 175 17.66 5.26 9.11
N SER A 176 18.28 4.08 9.05
CA SER A 176 18.90 3.44 10.23
C SER A 176 20.09 4.22 10.78
N LEU A 177 20.82 4.96 9.92
CA LEU A 177 21.92 5.80 10.35
C LEU A 177 21.43 7.09 11.03
N ALA A 178 20.24 7.58 10.66
CA ALA A 178 19.65 8.80 11.19
C ALA A 178 18.90 8.58 12.51
N LEU A 179 18.55 7.35 12.88
CA LEU A 179 17.85 6.98 14.13
C LEU A 179 18.82 6.52 15.21
#